data_808e9535dd3afb0cc22ad4f967c391fb
#
_entry.id   808e9535dd3afb0cc22ad4f967c391fb
#
_cell.length_a   1.000
_cell.length_b   1.000
_cell.length_c   1.000
_cell.angle_alpha   90.00
_cell.angle_beta   90.00
_cell.angle_gamma   90.00
#
_symmetry.space_group_name_H-M   'P 1'
#
loop_
_entity.id
_entity.type
_entity.pdbx_description
1 polymer ?
#
loop_
_entity_poly.entity_id
_entity_poly.type
_entity_poly.pdbx_seq_one_letter_code
_entity_poly.pdbx_strand_id
1 'polypeptide(L)'
;KPIKSILVGDLNIAPYENDVWSHKQLLKVVSHTPIEVKTLLEVQEAGGWVDIVRRLIPEDKLYSWWSYRAKDWFTSDRGRRLDHIWVTKDIESYITECYVLKEARGWERPSDHAPVFTVLDI
;
A
#
# COMPACT_ATOMS: atom_id res chain seq x y z
N LYS A 1 -10.02 11.59 -17.38
CA LYS A 1 -9.21 11.41 -16.16
C LYS A 1 -9.82 12.19 -15.00
N PRO A 2 -9.83 11.64 -13.80
CA PRO A 2 -10.34 12.37 -12.63
C PRO A 2 -9.46 13.58 -12.29
N ILE A 3 -10.06 14.57 -11.63
CA ILE A 3 -9.38 15.76 -11.14
C ILE A 3 -9.73 15.99 -9.67
N LYS A 4 -8.79 16.56 -8.93
CA LYS A 4 -8.95 16.87 -7.49
C LYS A 4 -9.55 15.71 -6.70
N SER A 5 -9.01 14.52 -6.93
CA SER A 5 -9.59 13.28 -6.41
C SER A 5 -8.56 12.47 -5.62
N ILE A 6 -9.07 11.72 -4.66
CA ILE A 6 -8.31 10.75 -3.88
C ILE A 6 -9.02 9.42 -3.97
N LEU A 7 -8.28 8.37 -4.33
CA LEU A 7 -8.77 7.00 -4.34
C LEU A 7 -8.10 6.24 -3.20
N VAL A 8 -8.90 5.64 -2.33
CA VAL A 8 -8.39 4.87 -1.20
C VAL A 8 -9.06 3.51 -1.15
N GLY A 9 -8.34 2.55 -0.65
CA GLY A 9 -8.91 1.24 -0.38
C GLY A 9 -7.93 0.09 -0.44
N ASP A 10 -8.46 -1.07 -0.09
CA ASP A 10 -7.77 -2.34 -0.20
C ASP A 10 -7.88 -2.83 -1.64
N LEU A 11 -6.81 -2.70 -2.41
CA LEU A 11 -6.77 -3.14 -3.80
C LEU A 11 -6.26 -4.59 -3.94
N ASN A 12 -5.85 -5.20 -2.83
CA ASN A 12 -5.37 -6.60 -2.77
C ASN A 12 -4.17 -6.89 -3.67
N ILE A 13 -3.42 -5.88 -4.07
CA ILE A 13 -2.22 -6.03 -4.91
C ILE A 13 -1.11 -5.18 -4.35
N ALA A 14 0.06 -5.79 -4.18
CA ALA A 14 1.29 -5.13 -3.78
C ALA A 14 2.19 -4.99 -5.02
N PRO A 15 2.27 -3.79 -5.63
CA PRO A 15 2.88 -3.66 -6.97
C PRO A 15 4.40 -3.64 -6.99
N TYR A 16 5.08 -3.22 -5.92
CA TYR A 16 6.52 -3.05 -5.94
C TYR A 16 7.25 -4.08 -5.08
N GLU A 17 8.55 -4.27 -5.34
CA GLU A 17 9.36 -5.22 -4.57
C GLU A 17 9.38 -4.91 -3.08
N ASN A 18 9.38 -3.63 -2.71
CA ASN A 18 9.37 -3.19 -1.31
C ASN A 18 7.99 -3.18 -0.68
N ASP A 19 6.96 -3.58 -1.42
CA ASP A 19 5.60 -3.76 -0.91
C ASP A 19 5.36 -5.15 -0.32
N VAL A 20 6.33 -6.05 -0.44
CA VAL A 20 6.26 -7.42 0.05
C VAL A 20 7.54 -7.80 0.77
N TRP A 21 7.42 -8.72 1.72
CA TRP A 21 8.57 -9.17 2.52
C TRP A 21 9.59 -9.95 1.69
N SER A 22 9.18 -10.59 0.59
CA SER A 22 10.09 -11.26 -0.34
C SER A 22 9.48 -11.28 -1.74
N HIS A 23 9.98 -10.41 -2.60
CA HIS A 23 9.58 -10.37 -4.00
C HIS A 23 9.73 -11.73 -4.68
N LYS A 24 10.89 -12.37 -4.49
CA LYS A 24 11.20 -13.67 -5.10
C LYS A 24 10.22 -14.76 -4.70
N GLN A 25 9.90 -14.85 -3.41
CA GLN A 25 9.01 -15.89 -2.89
C GLN A 25 7.54 -15.64 -3.25
N LEU A 26 7.16 -14.38 -3.47
CA LEU A 26 5.77 -14.01 -3.72
C LEU A 26 5.41 -13.83 -5.19
N LEU A 27 6.35 -14.06 -6.11
CA LEU A 27 6.10 -13.90 -7.56
C LEU A 27 4.96 -14.75 -8.11
N LYS A 28 4.66 -15.88 -7.47
CA LYS A 28 3.57 -16.77 -7.88
C LYS A 28 2.41 -16.77 -6.89
N VAL A 29 2.44 -15.86 -5.94
CA VAL A 29 1.42 -15.78 -4.89
C VAL A 29 0.44 -14.67 -5.24
N VAL A 30 -0.84 -14.93 -5.04
CA VAL A 30 -1.91 -13.93 -5.24
C VAL A 30 -1.55 -12.63 -4.53
N SER A 31 -1.86 -11.52 -5.14
CA SER A 31 -1.54 -10.15 -4.76
C SER A 31 -0.18 -9.62 -5.25
N HIS A 32 0.71 -10.47 -5.74
CA HIS A 32 2.01 -10.02 -6.23
C HIS A 32 2.43 -10.74 -7.53
N THR A 33 1.52 -11.41 -8.20
CA THR A 33 1.82 -12.05 -9.48
C THR A 33 2.08 -10.99 -10.56
N PRO A 34 2.94 -11.29 -11.55
CA PRO A 34 3.25 -10.31 -12.60
C PRO A 34 2.03 -9.74 -13.32
N ILE A 35 1.02 -10.55 -13.59
CA ILE A 35 -0.19 -10.07 -14.28
C ILE A 35 -1.01 -9.11 -13.42
N GLU A 36 -1.13 -9.38 -12.11
CA GLU A 36 -1.82 -8.50 -11.19
C GLU A 36 -1.11 -7.15 -11.10
N VAL A 37 0.19 -7.18 -10.91
CA VAL A 37 1.03 -5.97 -10.79
C VAL A 37 0.92 -5.13 -12.07
N LYS A 38 1.11 -5.77 -13.23
CA LYS A 38 1.03 -5.10 -14.52
C LYS A 38 -0.32 -4.42 -14.72
N THR A 39 -1.41 -5.15 -14.43
CA THR A 39 -2.78 -4.65 -14.62
C THR A 39 -3.06 -3.47 -13.69
N LEU A 40 -2.65 -3.56 -12.42
CA LEU A 40 -2.83 -2.45 -11.48
C LEU A 40 -2.11 -1.19 -11.95
N LEU A 41 -0.86 -1.32 -12.39
CA LEU A 41 -0.06 -0.19 -12.86
C LEU A 41 -0.64 0.42 -14.15
N GLU A 42 -1.21 -0.38 -15.03
CA GLU A 42 -1.91 0.11 -16.22
C GLU A 42 -3.15 0.94 -15.85
N VAL A 43 -3.93 0.48 -14.87
CA VAL A 43 -5.10 1.21 -14.37
C VAL A 43 -4.66 2.54 -13.73
N GLN A 44 -3.60 2.51 -12.93
CA GLN A 44 -3.05 3.69 -12.29
C GLN A 44 -2.63 4.73 -13.34
N GLU A 45 -1.89 4.32 -14.35
CA GLU A 45 -1.42 5.21 -15.41
C GLU A 45 -2.58 5.77 -16.25
N ALA A 46 -3.55 4.92 -16.61
CA ALA A 46 -4.70 5.33 -17.40
C ALA A 46 -5.52 6.42 -16.71
N GLY A 47 -5.63 6.37 -15.39
CA GLY A 47 -6.33 7.38 -14.59
C GLY A 47 -5.49 8.61 -14.24
N GLY A 48 -4.20 8.60 -14.53
CA GLY A 48 -3.29 9.66 -14.12
C GLY A 48 -3.09 9.73 -12.61
N TRP A 49 -3.25 8.59 -11.93
CA TRP A 49 -3.12 8.49 -10.48
C TRP A 49 -1.65 8.48 -10.03
N VAL A 50 -1.41 9.09 -8.89
CA VAL A 50 -0.12 9.06 -8.21
C VAL A 50 -0.25 8.22 -6.95
N ASP A 51 0.58 7.20 -6.80
CA ASP A 51 0.72 6.43 -5.56
C ASP A 51 1.44 7.32 -4.55
N ILE A 52 0.69 8.06 -3.76
CA ILE A 52 1.26 9.10 -2.93
C ILE A 52 2.12 8.54 -1.81
N VAL A 53 1.79 7.36 -1.30
CA VAL A 53 2.58 6.73 -0.24
C VAL A 53 3.99 6.41 -0.77
N ARG A 54 4.08 5.83 -1.96
CA ARG A 54 5.38 5.54 -2.58
C ARG A 54 6.11 6.78 -3.07
N ARG A 55 5.39 7.84 -3.41
CA ARG A 55 6.02 9.11 -3.76
C ARG A 55 6.75 9.69 -2.56
N LEU A 56 6.18 9.61 -1.36
CA LEU A 56 6.78 10.16 -0.14
C LEU A 56 7.72 9.18 0.56
N ILE A 57 7.50 7.88 0.40
CA ILE A 57 8.32 6.82 1.01
C ILE A 57 8.74 5.85 -0.11
N PRO A 58 9.72 6.25 -0.95
CA PRO A 58 9.99 5.51 -2.19
C PRO A 58 10.71 4.17 -2.02
N GLU A 59 11.50 4.00 -0.96
CA GLU A 59 12.43 2.87 -0.88
C GLU A 59 12.24 1.93 0.30
N ASP A 60 11.56 2.36 1.35
CA ASP A 60 11.40 1.55 2.55
C ASP A 60 10.43 0.39 2.31
N LYS A 61 10.71 -0.75 2.92
CA LYS A 61 9.72 -1.81 3.01
C LYS A 61 8.56 -1.30 3.86
N LEU A 62 7.35 -1.42 3.31
CA LEU A 62 6.16 -0.86 3.93
C LEU A 62 4.98 -1.79 3.69
N TYR A 63 4.30 -2.16 4.78
CA TYR A 63 3.20 -3.10 4.72
C TYR A 63 1.97 -2.54 5.41
N SER A 64 0.80 -2.97 4.96
CA SER A 64 -0.49 -2.63 5.56
C SER A 64 -1.28 -3.86 6.00
N TRP A 65 -0.76 -5.05 5.74
CA TRP A 65 -1.43 -6.30 6.02
C TRP A 65 -0.44 -7.36 6.48
N TRP A 66 -0.82 -8.13 7.50
CA TRP A 66 -0.08 -9.28 8.02
C TRP A 66 -1.08 -10.38 8.33
N SER A 67 -0.89 -11.57 7.74
CA SER A 67 -1.81 -12.69 7.93
C SER A 67 -2.04 -13.02 9.40
N TYR A 68 -3.27 -13.32 9.76
CA TYR A 68 -3.60 -13.85 11.10
C TYR A 68 -2.91 -15.19 11.40
N ARG A 69 -2.49 -15.91 10.38
CA ARG A 69 -1.79 -17.19 10.54
C ARG A 69 -0.39 -16.99 11.13
N ALA A 70 0.18 -15.81 10.99
CA ALA A 70 1.50 -15.49 11.54
C ALA A 70 1.31 -14.98 12.97
N LYS A 71 1.45 -15.86 13.96
CA LYS A 71 1.34 -15.49 15.38
C LYS A 71 2.45 -14.54 15.81
N ASP A 72 3.61 -14.65 15.17
CA ASP A 72 4.77 -13.79 15.39
C ASP A 72 4.82 -12.64 14.36
N TRP A 73 3.68 -12.15 13.95
CA TRP A 73 3.56 -11.18 12.84
C TRP A 73 4.50 -9.98 12.96
N PHE A 74 4.67 -9.47 14.17
CA PHE A 74 5.53 -8.30 14.41
C PHE A 74 7.00 -8.62 14.20
N THR A 75 7.46 -9.75 14.77
CA THR A 75 8.86 -10.16 14.70
C THR A 75 9.23 -10.65 13.30
N SER A 76 8.42 -11.53 12.71
CA SER A 76 8.70 -12.06 11.38
C SER A 76 8.48 -11.01 10.29
N ASP A 77 7.55 -10.10 10.52
CA ASP A 77 7.25 -8.97 9.65
C ASP A 77 7.05 -9.36 8.17
N ARG A 78 6.35 -10.45 7.93
CA ARG A 78 6.05 -10.95 6.58
C ARG A 78 4.78 -10.33 6.05
N GLY A 79 4.80 -9.01 5.90
CA GLY A 79 3.66 -8.23 5.47
C GLY A 79 3.59 -7.98 3.97
N ARG A 80 2.51 -7.32 3.58
CA ARG A 80 2.27 -6.85 2.22
C ARG A 80 1.57 -5.49 2.28
N ARG A 81 1.87 -4.62 1.33
CA ARG A 81 1.16 -3.35 1.18
C ARG A 81 0.00 -3.55 0.23
N LEU A 82 -1.19 -3.74 0.76
CA LEU A 82 -2.41 -4.01 -0.01
C LEU A 82 -3.38 -2.83 -0.02
N ASP A 83 -3.23 -1.91 0.92
CA ASP A 83 -4.10 -0.75 1.08
C ASP A 83 -3.39 0.47 0.53
N HIS A 84 -4.04 1.15 -0.38
CA HIS A 84 -3.43 2.21 -1.19
C HIS A 84 -4.14 3.53 -1.03
N ILE A 85 -3.38 4.61 -1.21
CA ILE A 85 -3.90 5.96 -1.35
C ILE A 85 -3.30 6.52 -2.63
N TRP A 86 -4.15 6.76 -3.63
CA TRP A 86 -3.76 7.39 -4.88
C TRP A 86 -4.40 8.76 -4.96
N VAL A 87 -3.65 9.72 -5.47
CA VAL A 87 -4.13 11.09 -5.65
C VAL A 87 -3.96 11.51 -7.09
N THR A 88 -4.76 12.47 -7.53
CA THR A 88 -4.53 13.13 -8.81
C THR A 88 -3.35 14.09 -8.71
N LYS A 89 -2.67 14.34 -9.83
CA LYS A 89 -1.46 15.17 -9.85
C LYS A 89 -1.70 16.59 -9.33
N ASP A 90 -2.90 17.12 -9.54
CA ASP A 90 -3.25 18.48 -9.15
C ASP A 90 -3.34 18.69 -7.63
N ILE A 91 -3.42 17.62 -6.84
CA ILE A 91 -3.41 17.73 -5.38
C ILE A 91 -2.17 17.10 -4.74
N GLU A 92 -1.28 16.55 -5.52
CA GLU A 92 -0.06 15.90 -5.02
C GLU A 92 0.75 16.83 -4.10
N SER A 93 0.88 18.10 -4.48
CA SER A 93 1.65 19.08 -3.71
C SER A 93 1.07 19.42 -2.35
N TYR A 94 -0.20 19.13 -2.11
CA TYR A 94 -0.83 19.38 -0.81
C TYR A 94 -0.58 18.26 0.19
N ILE A 95 -0.04 17.13 -0.24
CA ILE A 95 0.21 16.00 0.66
C ILE A 95 1.53 16.25 1.40
N THR A 96 1.47 16.25 2.72
CA THR A 96 2.61 16.57 3.57
C THR A 96 3.20 15.35 4.27
N GLU A 97 2.40 14.31 4.49
CA GLU A 97 2.84 13.13 5.24
C GLU A 97 2.02 11.90 4.86
N CYS A 98 2.68 10.75 4.84
CA CYS A 98 2.04 9.44 4.76
C CYS A 98 2.69 8.50 5.76
N TYR A 99 1.90 7.62 6.38
CA TYR A 99 2.43 6.59 7.27
C TYR A 99 1.43 5.45 7.45
N VAL A 100 1.94 4.31 7.91
CA VAL A 100 1.13 3.16 8.31
C VAL A 100 1.19 3.04 9.83
N LEU A 101 0.03 2.98 10.47
CA LEU A 101 -0.06 2.78 11.91
C LEU A 101 0.07 1.28 12.22
N LYS A 102 1.29 0.77 12.11
CA LYS A 102 1.60 -0.66 12.22
C LYS A 102 1.14 -1.26 13.55
N GLU A 103 1.30 -0.53 14.65
CA GLU A 103 0.93 -1.02 15.99
C GLU A 103 -0.55 -1.40 16.12
N ALA A 104 -1.42 -0.82 15.29
CA ALA A 104 -2.85 -1.16 15.32
C ALA A 104 -3.11 -2.64 15.00
N ARG A 105 -2.22 -3.28 14.24
CA ARG A 105 -2.30 -4.72 13.94
C ARG A 105 -2.20 -5.58 15.20
N GLY A 106 -1.57 -5.07 16.26
CA GLY A 106 -1.39 -5.77 17.53
C GLY A 106 -2.39 -5.36 18.62
N TRP A 107 -3.39 -4.54 18.31
CA TRP A 107 -4.41 -4.15 19.28
C TRP A 107 -5.32 -5.32 19.63
N GLU A 108 -6.10 -5.18 20.70
CA GLU A 108 -7.10 -6.18 21.06
C GLU A 108 -8.11 -6.36 19.93
N ARG A 109 -8.35 -7.61 19.52
CA ARG A 109 -9.22 -7.98 18.39
C ARG A 109 -8.92 -7.17 17.14
N PRO A 110 -7.67 -7.19 16.66
CA PRO A 110 -7.27 -6.32 15.55
C PRO A 110 -7.80 -6.83 14.22
N SER A 111 -7.89 -5.90 13.24
CA SER A 111 -7.92 -6.27 11.84
C SER A 111 -6.56 -6.89 11.44
N ASP A 112 -6.53 -7.70 10.41
CA ASP A 112 -5.27 -8.13 9.78
C ASP A 112 -4.65 -7.02 8.93
N HIS A 113 -5.38 -5.92 8.73
CA HIS A 113 -4.87 -4.68 8.12
C HIS A 113 -4.53 -3.64 9.18
N ALA A 114 -3.55 -2.80 8.89
CA ALA A 114 -3.25 -1.60 9.66
C ALA A 114 -3.71 -0.37 8.89
N PRO A 115 -4.14 0.70 9.59
CA PRO A 115 -4.55 1.93 8.92
C PRO A 115 -3.38 2.59 8.17
N VAL A 116 -3.68 3.07 6.97
CA VAL A 116 -2.75 3.89 6.18
C VAL A 116 -3.26 5.32 6.20
N PHE A 117 -2.38 6.26 6.53
CA PHE A 117 -2.73 7.66 6.70
C PHE A 117 -2.04 8.53 5.67
N THR A 118 -2.75 9.57 5.24
CA THR A 118 -2.15 10.69 4.53
C THR A 118 -2.67 11.98 5.12
N VAL A 119 -1.80 13.00 5.15
CA VAL A 119 -2.12 14.33 5.67
C VAL A 119 -2.05 15.32 4.53
N LEU A 120 -3.12 16.10 4.36
CA LEU A 120 -3.22 17.16 3.37
C LEU A 120 -3.21 18.53 4.06
N ASP A 121 -2.44 19.45 3.51
CA ASP A 121 -2.43 20.85 3.92
C ASP A 121 -3.12 21.67 2.83
N ILE A 122 -4.44 21.78 2.94
CA ILE A 122 -5.28 22.49 1.96
C ILE A 122 -5.92 23.73 2.54
#